data_b06fa9a0db913a4643194f60012f8973
#
_entry.id   b06fa9a0db913a4643194f60012f8973
#
_cell.length_a   1.000
_cell.length_b   1.000
_cell.length_c   1.000
_cell.angle_alpha   90.00
_cell.angle_beta   90.00
_cell.angle_gamma   90.00
#
_symmetry.space_group_name_H-M   'P 1'
#
loop_
_entity.id
_entity.type
_entity.pdbx_description
1 polymer ?
#
loop_
_entity_poly.entity_id
_entity_poly.type
_entity_poly.pdbx_seq_one_letter_code
_entity_poly.pdbx_strand_id
1 'polypeptide(L)'
;MSTATTKTTAKSATTKSIKSIKPEDLGAVKAESAVAATKSPRSQAQPTNKSMASTSANKSDDKVIAARKKNLDLAISQIQKDFGETAIMRLGDGHRVDVDVIPTGNLLIDRALGVGGFPRGRIVEIYGPESSGKTTLTLTVIAQAQKKGGLAAFIDVEHALDPAYAAKLGVNIDDLLVSQPNSGEEALQICETLVRSNAIDVVVLDSVAAL
;
A
#
# COMPACT_ATOMS: atom_id res chain seq x y z
N MET A 1 -11.67 62.99 -21.27
CA MET A 1 -11.78 62.67 -22.72
C MET A 1 -11.78 61.18 -22.87
N SER A 2 -12.87 60.76 -23.40
CA SER A 2 -13.23 59.45 -24.04
C SER A 2 -12.99 58.16 -23.31
N THR A 3 -14.07 57.70 -22.69
CA THR A 3 -14.35 56.36 -22.17
C THR A 3 -14.76 55.45 -23.35
N ALA A 4 -14.06 54.33 -23.54
CA ALA A 4 -14.51 53.26 -24.42
C ALA A 4 -15.00 52.06 -23.59
N THR A 5 -16.32 51.88 -23.57
CA THR A 5 -17.01 50.73 -22.96
C THR A 5 -17.10 49.60 -23.99
N THR A 6 -16.48 48.48 -23.75
CA THR A 6 -16.66 47.27 -24.57
C THR A 6 -17.64 46.32 -23.88
N LYS A 7 -18.82 46.17 -24.51
CA LYS A 7 -19.83 45.18 -24.16
C LYS A 7 -19.44 43.82 -24.74
N THR A 8 -19.24 42.82 -23.92
CA THR A 8 -19.11 41.42 -24.34
C THR A 8 -20.42 40.71 -24.09
N THR A 9 -21.06 40.28 -25.18
CA THR A 9 -22.30 39.52 -25.22
C THR A 9 -22.06 38.05 -24.87
N ALA A 10 -22.63 37.58 -23.77
CA ALA A 10 -22.65 36.16 -23.39
C ALA A 10 -23.64 35.39 -24.26
N LYS A 11 -23.17 34.38 -25.01
CA LYS A 11 -24.01 33.39 -25.70
C LYS A 11 -24.45 32.31 -24.72
N SER A 12 -25.77 32.21 -24.53
CA SER A 12 -26.48 31.14 -23.85
C SER A 12 -26.26 29.80 -24.57
N ALA A 13 -25.70 28.80 -23.91
CA ALA A 13 -25.64 27.43 -24.38
C ALA A 13 -26.83 26.63 -23.82
N THR A 14 -27.59 26.07 -24.71
CA THR A 14 -28.82 25.30 -24.52
C THR A 14 -28.52 23.99 -23.76
N THR A 15 -29.11 23.83 -22.62
CA THR A 15 -29.09 22.59 -21.80
C THR A 15 -29.97 21.53 -22.46
N LYS A 16 -29.37 20.47 -23.02
CA LYS A 16 -30.12 19.28 -23.46
C LYS A 16 -30.43 18.41 -22.27
N SER A 17 -31.72 18.27 -22.00
CA SER A 17 -32.31 17.36 -21.02
C SER A 17 -31.96 15.92 -21.34
N ILE A 18 -31.31 15.22 -20.37
CA ILE A 18 -31.07 13.79 -20.44
C ILE A 18 -32.27 13.07 -19.83
N LYS A 19 -32.94 12.26 -20.65
CA LYS A 19 -34.06 11.41 -20.24
C LYS A 19 -33.58 10.37 -19.22
N SER A 20 -34.31 10.27 -18.12
CA SER A 20 -34.14 9.22 -17.10
C SER A 20 -34.43 7.83 -17.70
N ILE A 21 -33.48 6.93 -17.57
CA ILE A 21 -33.62 5.50 -17.89
C ILE A 21 -34.22 4.82 -16.64
N LYS A 22 -35.34 4.11 -16.82
CA LYS A 22 -36.01 3.33 -15.76
C LYS A 22 -35.20 2.07 -15.43
N PRO A 23 -35.26 1.57 -14.18
CA PRO A 23 -34.40 0.46 -13.70
C PRO A 23 -34.90 -0.95 -14.09
N GLU A 24 -35.72 -1.10 -15.13
CA GLU A 24 -36.34 -2.39 -15.49
C GLU A 24 -35.64 -3.19 -16.61
N ASP A 25 -34.54 -2.68 -17.19
CA ASP A 25 -33.87 -3.31 -18.34
C ASP A 25 -32.50 -3.96 -18.02
N LEU A 26 -32.23 -4.32 -16.77
CA LEU A 26 -31.04 -5.11 -16.42
C LEU A 26 -31.43 -6.59 -16.27
N GLY A 27 -31.35 -7.31 -17.40
CA GLY A 27 -31.51 -8.75 -17.45
C GLY A 27 -30.53 -9.48 -16.53
N ALA A 28 -31.09 -10.35 -15.71
CA ALA A 28 -30.38 -11.23 -14.78
C ALA A 28 -29.45 -12.19 -15.56
N VAL A 29 -28.13 -12.00 -15.42
CA VAL A 29 -27.14 -13.01 -15.82
C VAL A 29 -27.01 -14.00 -14.68
N LYS A 30 -27.60 -15.19 -14.85
CA LYS A 30 -27.40 -16.37 -14.00
C LYS A 30 -25.96 -16.85 -14.13
N ALA A 31 -25.20 -16.81 -13.05
CA ALA A 31 -23.95 -17.55 -12.91
C ALA A 31 -24.27 -18.99 -12.51
N GLU A 32 -24.14 -19.93 -13.43
CA GLU A 32 -24.11 -21.35 -13.16
C GLU A 32 -22.69 -21.76 -12.75
N SER A 33 -22.51 -22.06 -11.48
CA SER A 33 -21.33 -22.74 -10.96
C SER A 33 -21.55 -24.25 -11.02
N ALA A 34 -21.01 -24.93 -12.04
CA ALA A 34 -20.95 -26.36 -12.11
C ALA A 34 -19.77 -26.90 -11.28
N VAL A 35 -20.02 -27.37 -10.08
CA VAL A 35 -19.08 -28.19 -9.31
C VAL A 35 -19.34 -29.65 -9.66
N ALA A 36 -18.46 -30.24 -10.48
CA ALA A 36 -18.46 -31.66 -10.77
C ALA A 36 -17.79 -32.44 -9.63
N ALA A 37 -18.59 -33.12 -8.82
CA ALA A 37 -18.12 -34.09 -7.83
C ALA A 37 -17.85 -35.41 -8.51
N THR A 38 -16.62 -35.83 -8.71
CA THR A 38 -16.22 -37.18 -9.10
C THR A 38 -16.16 -38.06 -7.86
N LYS A 39 -17.13 -38.99 -7.79
CA LYS A 39 -17.16 -40.10 -6.83
C LYS A 39 -16.17 -41.18 -7.28
N SER A 40 -15.18 -41.50 -6.44
CA SER A 40 -14.33 -42.69 -6.56
C SER A 40 -14.99 -43.89 -5.86
N PRO A 41 -14.97 -45.09 -6.43
CA PRO A 41 -15.56 -46.24 -5.77
C PRO A 41 -14.62 -46.87 -4.75
N ARG A 42 -15.21 -47.18 -3.62
CA ARG A 42 -14.66 -47.89 -2.46
C ARG A 42 -14.44 -49.36 -2.80
N SER A 43 -13.17 -49.77 -2.88
CA SER A 43 -12.81 -51.21 -2.85
C SER A 43 -12.35 -51.59 -1.45
N GLN A 44 -13.09 -52.52 -0.85
CA GLN A 44 -12.74 -53.19 0.40
C GLN A 44 -11.82 -54.37 0.07
N ALA A 45 -10.66 -54.42 0.71
CA ALA A 45 -9.96 -55.68 0.97
C ALA A 45 -9.20 -55.56 2.27
N GLN A 46 -9.56 -56.39 3.21
CA GLN A 46 -8.92 -56.63 4.51
C GLN A 46 -7.79 -57.67 4.41
N PRO A 47 -7.10 -58.03 5.51
CA PRO A 47 -5.66 -57.78 5.63
C PRO A 47 -4.87 -59.10 5.61
N THR A 48 -3.64 -59.07 5.17
CA THR A 48 -2.68 -60.11 5.53
C THR A 48 -1.46 -59.49 6.18
N ASN A 49 -1.34 -59.86 7.43
CA ASN A 49 -0.26 -59.77 8.35
C ASN A 49 1.02 -60.40 7.76
N LYS A 50 2.11 -59.61 7.62
CA LYS A 50 3.46 -60.16 7.72
C LYS A 50 4.43 -59.09 8.26
N SER A 51 4.75 -59.30 9.50
CA SER A 51 5.83 -58.74 10.30
C SER A 51 7.18 -58.97 9.66
N MET A 52 8.10 -58.08 10.00
CA MET A 52 9.56 -58.13 10.06
C MET A 52 10.36 -57.49 8.93
N ALA A 53 11.23 -56.62 9.39
CA ALA A 53 12.47 -56.12 8.77
C ALA A 53 12.41 -54.76 8.04
N SER A 54 12.48 -53.66 8.80
CA SER A 54 13.11 -52.40 8.31
C SER A 54 13.48 -51.42 9.43
N THR A 55 14.29 -51.89 10.40
CA THR A 55 14.75 -51.02 11.53
C THR A 55 16.21 -50.52 11.32
N SER A 56 16.87 -50.81 10.19
CA SER A 56 18.27 -50.40 9.98
C SER A 56 18.44 -49.26 8.96
N ALA A 57 17.45 -48.97 8.11
CA ALA A 57 17.55 -47.92 7.08
C ALA A 57 17.38 -46.49 7.64
N ASN A 58 16.61 -46.28 8.69
CA ASN A 58 16.33 -44.95 9.24
C ASN A 58 17.51 -44.28 9.96
N LYS A 59 18.45 -45.06 10.54
CA LYS A 59 19.57 -44.46 11.31
C LYS A 59 20.68 -43.84 10.44
N SER A 60 20.86 -44.31 9.19
CA SER A 60 21.82 -43.74 8.26
C SER A 60 21.30 -42.41 7.67
N ASP A 61 20.02 -42.37 7.34
CA ASP A 61 19.38 -41.17 6.77
C ASP A 61 19.33 -40.02 7.79
N ASP A 62 19.03 -40.32 9.06
CA ASP A 62 19.05 -39.35 10.15
C ASP A 62 20.44 -38.71 10.36
N LYS A 63 21.52 -39.51 10.25
CA LYS A 63 22.90 -39.00 10.35
C LYS A 63 23.28 -38.11 9.18
N VAL A 64 22.84 -38.45 7.96
CA VAL A 64 23.08 -37.64 6.77
C VAL A 64 22.32 -36.31 6.85
N ILE A 65 21.07 -36.34 7.30
CA ILE A 65 20.26 -35.12 7.50
C ILE A 65 20.87 -34.23 8.58
N ALA A 66 21.31 -34.79 9.69
CA ALA A 66 21.99 -34.04 10.76
C ALA A 66 23.32 -33.39 10.29
N ALA A 67 24.11 -34.11 9.48
CA ALA A 67 25.34 -33.59 8.92
C ALA A 67 25.06 -32.45 7.91
N ARG A 68 24.06 -32.59 7.05
CA ARG A 68 23.62 -31.51 6.15
C ARG A 68 23.16 -30.26 6.89
N LYS A 69 22.37 -30.43 7.96
CA LYS A 69 21.92 -29.31 8.79
C LYS A 69 23.11 -28.57 9.42
N LYS A 70 24.05 -29.28 9.97
CA LYS A 70 25.28 -28.71 10.56
C LYS A 70 26.09 -27.92 9.53
N ASN A 71 26.27 -28.47 8.32
CA ASN A 71 27.00 -27.79 7.26
C ASN A 71 26.27 -26.54 6.77
N LEU A 72 24.93 -26.56 6.72
CA LEU A 72 24.11 -25.40 6.39
C LEU A 72 24.22 -24.31 7.45
N ASP A 73 24.17 -24.68 8.75
CA ASP A 73 24.28 -23.72 9.84
C ASP A 73 25.68 -23.06 9.85
N LEU A 74 26.75 -23.81 9.52
CA LEU A 74 28.09 -23.25 9.35
C LEU A 74 28.15 -22.27 8.16
N ALA A 75 27.56 -22.62 7.04
CA ALA A 75 27.51 -21.74 5.86
C ALA A 75 26.73 -20.45 6.14
N ILE A 76 25.59 -20.55 6.83
CA ILE A 76 24.81 -19.38 7.25
C ILE A 76 25.64 -18.48 8.16
N SER A 77 26.31 -19.06 9.17
CA SER A 77 27.15 -18.31 10.09
C SER A 77 28.31 -17.60 9.39
N GLN A 78 28.89 -18.24 8.36
CA GLN A 78 29.96 -17.63 7.57
C GLN A 78 29.43 -16.44 6.76
N ILE A 79 28.28 -16.61 6.09
CA ILE A 79 27.63 -15.53 5.32
C ILE A 79 27.28 -14.34 6.24
N GLN A 80 26.73 -14.60 7.41
CA GLN A 80 26.42 -13.55 8.37
C GLN A 80 27.65 -12.80 8.85
N LYS A 81 28.76 -13.52 9.05
CA LYS A 81 30.06 -12.91 9.43
C LYS A 81 30.64 -12.04 8.33
N ASP A 82 30.57 -12.48 7.08
CA ASP A 82 31.20 -11.80 5.94
C ASP A 82 30.35 -10.64 5.39
N PHE A 83 29.01 -10.75 5.48
CA PHE A 83 28.08 -9.80 4.85
C PHE A 83 27.09 -9.14 5.84
N GLY A 84 27.16 -9.48 7.13
CA GLY A 84 26.27 -8.97 8.18
C GLY A 84 25.10 -9.91 8.51
N GLU A 85 24.53 -9.74 9.70
CA GLU A 85 23.49 -10.65 10.25
C GLU A 85 22.21 -10.70 9.40
N THR A 86 21.90 -9.63 8.67
CA THR A 86 20.71 -9.53 7.81
C THR A 86 20.91 -10.09 6.40
N ALA A 87 22.15 -10.49 6.03
CA ALA A 87 22.47 -10.95 4.68
C ALA A 87 21.75 -12.27 4.31
N ILE A 88 21.50 -13.12 5.30
CA ILE A 88 20.75 -14.36 5.13
C ILE A 88 19.94 -14.66 6.38
N MET A 89 18.65 -14.97 6.21
CA MET A 89 17.76 -15.38 7.28
C MET A 89 16.80 -16.47 6.80
N ARG A 90 16.29 -17.27 7.72
CA ARG A 90 15.23 -18.22 7.41
C ARG A 90 13.89 -17.48 7.45
N LEU A 91 13.06 -17.63 6.44
CA LEU A 91 11.76 -16.96 6.36
C LEU A 91 10.83 -17.29 7.54
N GLY A 92 11.02 -18.44 8.20
CA GLY A 92 10.27 -18.86 9.38
C GLY A 92 10.83 -18.38 10.72
N ASP A 93 12.05 -17.87 10.75
CA ASP A 93 12.62 -17.29 11.97
C ASP A 93 11.98 -15.92 12.12
N GLY A 94 10.96 -15.80 12.95
CA GLY A 94 10.10 -14.62 13.14
C GLY A 94 10.82 -13.30 13.49
N HIS A 95 11.89 -12.96 12.79
CA HIS A 95 12.47 -11.64 12.76
C HIS A 95 11.45 -10.70 12.12
N ARG A 96 10.53 -10.20 12.93
CA ARG A 96 9.82 -8.98 12.59
C ARG A 96 10.89 -7.89 12.51
N VAL A 97 11.21 -7.48 11.29
CA VAL A 97 11.98 -6.26 11.09
C VAL A 97 11.14 -5.16 11.72
N ASP A 98 11.64 -4.57 12.80
CA ASP A 98 11.01 -3.42 13.44
C ASP A 98 11.16 -2.25 12.45
N VAL A 99 10.07 -1.94 11.75
CA VAL A 99 10.04 -0.90 10.74
C VAL A 99 9.47 0.35 11.38
N ASP A 100 10.25 1.42 11.38
CA ASP A 100 9.73 2.72 11.82
C ASP A 100 8.61 3.18 10.87
N VAL A 101 7.46 3.55 11.47
CA VAL A 101 6.24 3.85 10.73
C VAL A 101 5.59 5.15 11.18
N ILE A 102 4.85 5.73 10.25
CA ILE A 102 3.89 6.80 10.52
C ILE A 102 2.50 6.17 10.52
N PRO A 103 1.77 6.16 11.64
CA PRO A 103 0.40 5.64 11.68
C PRO A 103 -0.51 6.38 10.71
N THR A 104 -1.49 5.70 10.15
CA THR A 104 -2.48 6.35 9.28
C THR A 104 -3.54 7.14 10.05
N GLY A 105 -3.65 6.90 11.36
CA GLY A 105 -4.73 7.42 12.19
C GLY A 105 -6.00 6.55 12.15
N ASN A 106 -6.01 5.50 11.34
CA ASN A 106 -7.08 4.52 11.27
C ASN A 106 -6.55 3.14 11.67
N LEU A 107 -7.01 2.63 12.81
CA LEU A 107 -6.56 1.36 13.38
C LEU A 107 -6.74 0.17 12.43
N LEU A 108 -7.82 0.16 11.64
CA LEU A 108 -8.10 -0.94 10.71
C LEU A 108 -7.10 -0.95 9.55
N ILE A 109 -6.75 0.22 9.03
CA ILE A 109 -5.73 0.35 7.98
C ILE A 109 -4.36 -0.02 8.53
N ASP A 110 -3.98 0.51 9.70
CA ASP A 110 -2.72 0.22 10.36
C ASP A 110 -2.54 -1.28 10.62
N ARG A 111 -3.61 -1.95 11.05
CA ARG A 111 -3.63 -3.40 11.22
C ARG A 111 -3.54 -4.16 9.90
N ALA A 112 -4.23 -3.70 8.85
CA ALA A 112 -4.19 -4.33 7.53
C ALA A 112 -2.82 -4.23 6.87
N LEU A 113 -2.08 -3.13 7.10
CA LEU A 113 -0.71 -2.95 6.65
C LEU A 113 0.29 -3.89 7.37
N GLY A 114 -0.10 -4.47 8.52
CA GLY A 114 0.70 -5.45 9.26
C GLY A 114 1.85 -4.86 10.09
N VAL A 115 2.36 -3.68 9.72
CA VAL A 115 3.46 -2.98 10.43
C VAL A 115 2.99 -1.81 11.29
N GLY A 116 1.69 -1.50 11.26
CA GLY A 116 1.10 -0.46 12.13
C GLY A 116 1.11 0.95 11.55
N GLY A 117 1.32 1.10 10.25
CA GLY A 117 1.32 2.39 9.56
C GLY A 117 2.08 2.37 8.25
N PHE A 118 2.32 3.54 7.67
CA PHE A 118 3.17 3.67 6.50
C PHE A 118 4.65 3.62 6.88
N PRO A 119 5.45 2.75 6.25
CA PRO A 119 6.87 2.60 6.56
C PRO A 119 7.64 3.86 6.14
N ARG A 120 8.51 4.36 7.02
CA ARG A 120 9.40 5.48 6.72
C ARG A 120 10.42 5.12 5.65
N GLY A 121 10.84 6.10 4.87
CA GLY A 121 11.82 5.93 3.79
C GLY A 121 11.32 5.06 2.63
N ARG A 122 10.00 4.97 2.44
CA ARG A 122 9.37 4.24 1.34
C ARG A 122 8.42 5.14 0.56
N ILE A 123 8.29 4.84 -0.72
CA ILE A 123 7.24 5.40 -1.57
C ILE A 123 6.01 4.53 -1.40
N VAL A 124 4.87 5.15 -1.06
CA VAL A 124 3.59 4.49 -0.90
C VAL A 124 2.63 5.07 -1.93
N GLU A 125 2.10 4.22 -2.78
CA GLU A 125 1.07 4.59 -3.75
C GLU A 125 -0.31 4.26 -3.19
N ILE A 126 -1.23 5.26 -3.25
CA ILE A 126 -2.62 5.12 -2.85
C ILE A 126 -3.48 5.35 -4.08
N TYR A 127 -4.18 4.32 -4.53
CA TYR A 127 -5.03 4.40 -5.71
C TYR A 127 -6.47 3.96 -5.42
N GLY A 128 -7.39 4.42 -6.23
CA GLY A 128 -8.82 4.12 -6.11
C GLY A 128 -9.67 5.13 -6.87
N PRO A 129 -10.99 4.89 -6.98
CA PRO A 129 -11.91 5.80 -7.65
C PRO A 129 -11.96 7.17 -6.99
N GLU A 130 -12.52 8.14 -7.67
CA GLU A 130 -12.79 9.46 -7.10
C GLU A 130 -13.65 9.33 -5.83
N SER A 131 -13.48 10.27 -4.90
CA SER A 131 -14.19 10.30 -3.61
C SER A 131 -14.01 9.04 -2.72
N SER A 132 -13.00 8.20 -2.99
CA SER A 132 -12.70 7.01 -2.18
C SER A 132 -11.96 7.32 -0.87
N GLY A 133 -11.59 8.57 -0.63
CA GLY A 133 -10.89 9.00 0.58
C GLY A 133 -9.36 9.00 0.49
N LYS A 134 -8.77 8.99 -0.70
CA LYS A 134 -7.30 9.06 -0.89
C LYS A 134 -6.70 10.26 -0.19
N THR A 135 -7.16 11.47 -0.54
CA THR A 135 -6.71 12.72 0.08
C THR A 135 -7.00 12.77 1.58
N THR A 136 -8.15 12.24 2.03
CA THR A 136 -8.47 12.12 3.46
C THR A 136 -7.42 11.30 4.19
N LEU A 137 -7.03 10.15 3.64
CA LEU A 137 -6.04 9.27 4.24
C LEU A 137 -4.66 9.95 4.29
N THR A 138 -4.22 10.62 3.22
CA THR A 138 -2.93 11.32 3.22
C THR A 138 -2.90 12.46 4.23
N LEU A 139 -3.98 13.24 4.36
CA LEU A 139 -4.09 14.30 5.37
C LEU A 139 -4.07 13.74 6.80
N THR A 140 -4.70 12.60 7.06
CA THR A 140 -4.61 11.97 8.39
C THR A 140 -3.20 11.48 8.71
N VAL A 141 -2.45 10.96 7.73
CA VAL A 141 -1.03 10.59 7.88
C VAL A 141 -0.18 11.82 8.21
N ILE A 142 -0.38 12.94 7.51
CA ILE A 142 0.27 14.22 7.82
C ILE A 142 0.00 14.62 9.27
N ALA A 143 -1.27 14.60 9.69
CA ALA A 143 -1.64 14.93 11.06
C ALA A 143 -0.94 14.03 12.10
N GLN A 144 -0.78 12.73 11.82
CA GLN A 144 -0.05 11.81 12.71
C GLN A 144 1.45 12.07 12.73
N ALA A 145 2.05 12.44 11.58
CA ALA A 145 3.46 12.85 11.52
C ALA A 145 3.70 14.10 12.35
N GLN A 146 2.89 15.13 12.17
CA GLN A 146 2.97 16.39 12.92
C GLN A 146 2.77 16.19 14.42
N LYS A 147 1.87 15.32 14.87
CA LYS A 147 1.70 14.95 16.28
C LYS A 147 2.96 14.34 16.91
N LYS A 148 3.80 13.72 16.11
CA LYS A 148 5.11 13.20 16.55
C LYS A 148 6.24 14.24 16.42
N GLY A 149 5.93 15.49 16.07
CA GLY A 149 6.90 16.55 15.86
C GLY A 149 7.56 16.52 14.48
N GLY A 150 7.05 15.74 13.56
CA GLY A 150 7.56 15.64 12.19
C GLY A 150 7.06 16.77 11.30
N LEU A 151 7.84 17.09 10.26
CA LEU A 151 7.52 18.07 9.24
C LEU A 151 6.90 17.39 8.01
N ALA A 152 5.89 18.03 7.42
CA ALA A 152 5.19 17.51 6.27
C ALA A 152 5.06 18.54 5.15
N ALA A 153 5.05 18.05 3.91
CA ALA A 153 4.79 18.85 2.73
C ALA A 153 3.68 18.21 1.89
N PHE A 154 2.83 19.05 1.31
CA PHE A 154 1.75 18.65 0.41
C PHE A 154 1.94 19.34 -0.94
N ILE A 155 2.15 18.57 -1.99
CA ILE A 155 2.28 19.05 -3.37
C ILE A 155 0.94 18.80 -4.05
N ASP A 156 0.17 19.88 -4.21
CA ASP A 156 -1.21 19.88 -4.71
C ASP A 156 -1.23 20.25 -6.19
N VAL A 157 -1.10 19.27 -7.05
CA VAL A 157 -1.10 19.47 -8.52
C VAL A 157 -2.52 19.68 -9.05
N GLU A 158 -3.53 19.19 -8.33
CA GLU A 158 -4.95 19.34 -8.71
C GLU A 158 -5.57 20.65 -8.20
N HIS A 159 -4.87 21.40 -7.34
CA HIS A 159 -5.35 22.62 -6.69
C HIS A 159 -6.68 22.40 -5.92
N ALA A 160 -6.81 21.23 -5.28
CA ALA A 160 -8.05 20.78 -4.65
C ALA A 160 -7.96 20.71 -3.12
N LEU A 161 -6.82 21.09 -2.52
CA LEU A 161 -6.64 21.07 -1.06
C LEU A 161 -7.54 22.12 -0.38
N ASP A 162 -8.43 21.64 0.49
CA ASP A 162 -9.22 22.49 1.39
C ASP A 162 -8.55 22.58 2.76
N PRO A 163 -8.01 23.77 3.15
CA PRO A 163 -7.36 23.96 4.44
C PRO A 163 -8.32 23.76 5.63
N ALA A 164 -9.59 24.13 5.48
CA ALA A 164 -10.57 23.94 6.54
C ALA A 164 -10.89 22.47 6.78
N TYR A 165 -10.88 21.66 5.72
CA TYR A 165 -11.02 20.21 5.82
C TYR A 165 -9.79 19.56 6.44
N ALA A 166 -8.58 19.97 6.02
CA ALA A 166 -7.32 19.49 6.58
C ALA A 166 -7.26 19.76 8.10
N ALA A 167 -7.61 20.97 8.54
CA ALA A 167 -7.66 21.31 9.95
C ALA A 167 -8.65 20.43 10.75
N LYS A 168 -9.82 20.11 10.19
CA LYS A 168 -10.79 19.19 10.81
C LYS A 168 -10.26 17.77 10.99
N LEU A 169 -9.36 17.32 10.11
CA LEU A 169 -8.68 16.03 10.20
C LEU A 169 -7.51 16.06 11.20
N GLY A 170 -7.20 17.22 11.76
CA GLY A 170 -6.17 17.39 12.78
C GLY A 170 -4.80 17.78 12.23
N VAL A 171 -4.73 18.24 10.98
CA VAL A 171 -3.52 18.82 10.40
C VAL A 171 -3.30 20.20 11.01
N ASN A 172 -2.07 20.45 11.48
CA ASN A 172 -1.65 21.81 11.80
C ASN A 172 -1.31 22.52 10.47
N ILE A 173 -2.20 23.42 10.05
CA ILE A 173 -2.08 24.13 8.77
C ILE A 173 -0.97 25.18 8.77
N ASP A 174 -0.61 25.70 9.96
CA ASP A 174 0.45 26.72 10.08
C ASP A 174 1.84 26.12 9.84
N ASP A 175 2.02 24.82 10.10
CA ASP A 175 3.29 24.10 9.94
C ASP A 175 3.31 23.22 8.66
N LEU A 176 2.22 23.19 7.88
CA LEU A 176 2.18 22.41 6.66
C LEU A 176 2.76 23.21 5.48
N LEU A 177 3.81 22.68 4.86
CA LEU A 177 4.30 23.22 3.61
C LEU A 177 3.38 22.80 2.46
N VAL A 178 2.86 23.78 1.72
CA VAL A 178 2.00 23.52 0.55
C VAL A 178 2.66 24.11 -0.70
N SER A 179 2.72 23.33 -1.75
CA SER A 179 3.15 23.74 -3.08
C SER A 179 2.09 23.41 -4.10
N GLN A 180 1.83 24.33 -5.03
CA GLN A 180 0.85 24.17 -6.12
C GLN A 180 1.55 24.41 -7.46
N PRO A 181 2.31 23.42 -7.96
CA PRO A 181 3.05 23.54 -9.21
C PRO A 181 2.10 23.57 -10.43
N ASN A 182 2.58 24.17 -11.51
CA ASN A 182 1.81 24.26 -12.75
C ASN A 182 2.04 23.07 -13.70
N SER A 183 3.02 22.22 -13.41
CA SER A 183 3.35 21.02 -14.20
C SER A 183 3.83 19.87 -13.33
N GLY A 184 3.73 18.66 -13.87
CA GLY A 184 4.22 17.45 -13.22
C GLY A 184 5.74 17.47 -13.02
N GLU A 185 6.49 18.00 -13.98
CA GLU A 185 7.95 18.13 -13.89
C GLU A 185 8.34 19.05 -12.74
N GLU A 186 7.65 20.19 -12.58
CA GLU A 186 7.85 21.11 -11.47
C GLU A 186 7.54 20.44 -10.14
N ALA A 187 6.44 19.69 -10.06
CA ALA A 187 6.04 18.92 -8.88
C ALA A 187 7.12 17.91 -8.46
N LEU A 188 7.69 17.17 -9.41
CA LEU A 188 8.75 16.20 -9.14
C LEU A 188 10.04 16.87 -8.71
N GLN A 189 10.42 18.01 -9.30
CA GLN A 189 11.61 18.76 -8.92
C GLN A 189 11.50 19.33 -7.50
N ILE A 190 10.30 19.81 -7.13
CA ILE A 190 10.02 20.29 -5.76
C ILE A 190 10.11 19.11 -4.78
N CYS A 191 9.48 17.99 -5.13
CA CYS A 191 9.52 16.76 -4.32
C CYS A 191 10.96 16.28 -4.11
N GLU A 192 11.77 16.21 -5.17
CA GLU A 192 13.18 15.83 -5.08
C GLU A 192 13.96 16.77 -4.15
N THR A 193 13.75 18.08 -4.27
CA THR A 193 14.42 19.07 -3.44
C THR A 193 14.07 18.91 -1.96
N LEU A 194 12.78 18.69 -1.66
CA LEU A 194 12.31 18.45 -0.30
C LEU A 194 12.89 17.16 0.29
N VAL A 195 12.89 16.07 -0.47
CA VAL A 195 13.46 14.79 -0.03
C VAL A 195 14.97 14.91 0.19
N ARG A 196 15.70 15.58 -0.69
CA ARG A 196 17.15 15.81 -0.55
C ARG A 196 17.51 16.67 0.66
N SER A 197 16.62 17.53 1.12
CA SER A 197 16.87 18.34 2.33
C SER A 197 17.02 17.49 3.59
N ASN A 198 16.51 16.27 3.58
CA ASN A 198 16.44 15.34 4.73
C ASN A 198 15.76 15.96 5.98
N ALA A 199 14.96 17.00 5.79
CA ALA A 199 14.26 17.71 6.85
C ALA A 199 12.78 17.33 6.94
N ILE A 200 12.23 16.66 5.92
CA ILE A 200 10.80 16.36 5.80
C ILE A 200 10.57 14.89 6.10
N ASP A 201 9.59 14.62 6.96
CA ASP A 201 9.18 13.26 7.35
C ASP A 201 8.16 12.66 6.37
N VAL A 202 7.30 13.50 5.79
CA VAL A 202 6.25 13.10 4.86
C VAL A 202 6.15 14.12 3.73
N VAL A 203 6.20 13.62 2.50
CA VAL A 203 5.83 14.39 1.30
C VAL A 203 4.63 13.68 0.67
N VAL A 204 3.55 14.41 0.46
CA VAL A 204 2.38 13.97 -0.30
C VAL A 204 2.38 14.64 -1.65
N LEU A 205 2.15 13.89 -2.72
CA LEU A 205 1.92 14.40 -4.06
C LEU A 205 0.51 13.95 -4.51
N ASP A 206 -0.38 14.90 -4.67
CA ASP A 206 -1.78 14.66 -5.05
C ASP A 206 -2.11 15.42 -6.35
N SER A 207 -2.27 14.78 -7.49
CA SER A 207 -2.19 13.34 -7.72
C SER A 207 -1.19 13.01 -8.83
N VAL A 208 -0.75 11.74 -8.89
CA VAL A 208 0.14 11.22 -9.94
C VAL A 208 -0.50 11.32 -11.34
N ALA A 209 -1.83 11.40 -11.43
CA ALA A 209 -2.55 11.55 -12.70
C ALA A 209 -2.25 12.87 -13.43
N ALA A 210 -1.67 13.85 -12.75
CA ALA A 210 -1.28 15.13 -13.33
C ALA A 210 0.22 15.17 -13.73
N LEU A 211 0.96 14.08 -13.55
CA LEU A 211 2.36 13.88 -13.98
C LEU A 211 2.41 13.24 -15.41
#